data_88f2742302576ff30c75fc454ee98ed5
#
_entry.id   88f2742302576ff30c75fc454ee98ed5
#
_cell.length_a   1.000
_cell.length_b   1.000
_cell.length_c   1.000
_cell.angle_alpha   90.00
_cell.angle_beta   90.00
_cell.angle_gamma   90.00
#
_symmetry.space_group_name_H-M   'P 1'
#
loop_
_entity.id
_entity.type
_entity.pdbx_description
1 polymer ?
#
loop_
_entity_poly.entity_id
_entity_poly.type
_entity_poly.pdbx_seq_one_letter_code
_entity_poly.pdbx_strand_id
1 'polypeptide(L)'
;MNFTPAHSLFDEAYESGTAPWVIGEPQPAIVELERTGRLGGKMLDVGCGAGEHTMLLTRLGYDVLGIDFSEHAVAQARENAARRGIDARFAVADATRLGEAPGPRYDTIVDSALFHVFDDADRPRYVASLHRAARTGATVHVLALSDAGRGFGPQVSEEVIRRAFSEGWDLESLETTTYRGVVGPAHAEAIGEPVGARVDEPAWLARIRRL
;
A
#
# COMPACT_ATOMS: atom_id res chain seq x y z
N MET A 1 -2.89 23.20 -1.81
CA MET A 1 -4.05 22.28 -1.62
C MET A 1 -3.61 20.95 -2.18
N ASN A 2 -3.51 19.94 -1.32
CA ASN A 2 -3.32 18.57 -1.78
C ASN A 2 -4.67 18.07 -2.31
N PHE A 3 -4.66 17.35 -3.40
CA PHE A 3 -5.85 16.67 -3.93
C PHE A 3 -5.47 15.21 -4.21
N THR A 4 -6.41 14.31 -4.04
CA THR A 4 -6.22 12.90 -4.41
C THR A 4 -5.98 12.84 -5.92
N PRO A 5 -4.87 12.26 -6.39
CA PRO A 5 -4.59 12.13 -7.81
C PRO A 5 -5.71 11.38 -8.53
N ALA A 6 -6.01 11.77 -9.76
CA ALA A 6 -7.00 11.08 -10.56
C ALA A 6 -6.62 9.61 -10.77
N HIS A 7 -7.60 8.72 -10.75
CA HIS A 7 -7.40 7.28 -10.99
C HIS A 7 -6.69 6.99 -12.32
N SER A 8 -6.95 7.81 -13.36
CA SER A 8 -6.30 7.68 -14.67
C SER A 8 -4.78 7.80 -14.63
N LEU A 9 -4.22 8.60 -13.70
CA LEU A 9 -2.77 8.76 -13.54
C LEU A 9 -2.08 7.44 -13.15
N PHE A 10 -2.70 6.71 -12.24
CA PHE A 10 -2.17 5.41 -11.81
C PHE A 10 -2.34 4.36 -12.90
N ASP A 11 -3.52 4.34 -13.55
CA ASP A 11 -3.84 3.40 -14.61
C ASP A 11 -2.90 3.57 -15.81
N GLU A 12 -2.66 4.81 -16.25
CA GLU A 12 -1.70 5.16 -17.30
C GLU A 12 -0.26 4.77 -16.94
N ALA A 13 0.13 4.91 -15.66
CA ALA A 13 1.47 4.52 -15.21
C ALA A 13 1.68 2.99 -15.27
N TYR A 14 0.64 2.20 -14.97
CA TYR A 14 0.69 0.74 -15.14
C TYR A 14 0.68 0.34 -16.62
N GLU A 15 -0.18 0.95 -17.44
CA GLU A 15 -0.28 0.68 -18.87
C GLU A 15 1.04 0.98 -19.60
N SER A 16 1.67 2.12 -19.28
CA SER A 16 2.94 2.52 -19.88
C SER A 16 4.18 1.84 -19.27
N GLY A 17 4.04 1.12 -18.16
CA GLY A 17 5.16 0.50 -17.44
C GLY A 17 6.11 1.51 -16.80
N THR A 18 5.63 2.72 -16.49
CA THR A 18 6.43 3.81 -15.92
C THR A 18 6.19 4.05 -14.44
N ALA A 19 5.41 3.19 -13.79
CA ALA A 19 5.05 3.29 -12.38
C ALA A 19 6.29 3.23 -11.47
N PRO A 20 6.69 4.32 -10.81
CA PRO A 20 7.94 4.39 -10.05
C PRO A 20 7.92 3.55 -8.76
N TRP A 21 6.74 3.16 -8.31
CA TRP A 21 6.53 2.27 -7.16
C TRP A 21 6.63 0.77 -7.52
N VAL A 22 6.65 0.39 -8.81
CA VAL A 22 6.82 -0.98 -9.26
C VAL A 22 8.30 -1.32 -9.35
N ILE A 23 8.84 -1.91 -8.28
CA ILE A 23 10.26 -2.25 -8.16
C ILE A 23 10.57 -3.72 -8.51
N GLY A 24 9.55 -4.53 -8.79
CA GLY A 24 9.67 -5.95 -9.15
C GLY A 24 9.95 -6.88 -7.98
N GLU A 25 9.96 -6.36 -6.75
CA GLU A 25 10.17 -7.07 -5.50
C GLU A 25 9.31 -6.46 -4.37
N PRO A 26 9.01 -7.20 -3.29
CA PRO A 26 8.31 -6.65 -2.14
C PRO A 26 9.13 -5.56 -1.44
N GLN A 27 8.44 -4.58 -0.84
CA GLN A 27 9.10 -3.56 -0.03
C GLN A 27 9.83 -4.18 1.17
N PRO A 28 11.08 -3.77 1.43
CA PRO A 28 11.88 -4.30 2.55
C PRO A 28 11.17 -4.21 3.90
N ALA A 29 10.43 -3.12 4.15
CA ALA A 29 9.65 -2.94 5.37
C ALA A 29 8.56 -4.02 5.54
N ILE A 30 7.89 -4.42 4.46
CA ILE A 30 6.86 -5.47 4.50
C ILE A 30 7.49 -6.86 4.69
N VAL A 31 8.64 -7.12 4.05
CA VAL A 31 9.43 -8.34 4.28
C VAL A 31 9.84 -8.46 5.76
N GLU A 32 10.23 -7.35 6.37
CA GLU A 32 10.62 -7.32 7.79
C GLU A 32 9.42 -7.56 8.74
N LEU A 33 8.23 -7.04 8.42
CA LEU A 33 7.01 -7.36 9.17
C LEU A 33 6.72 -8.86 9.16
N GLU A 34 6.88 -9.52 8.02
CA GLU A 34 6.72 -10.97 7.90
C GLU A 34 7.79 -11.71 8.73
N ARG A 35 9.06 -11.37 8.52
CA ARG A 35 10.21 -12.01 9.21
C ARG A 35 10.11 -11.92 10.73
N THR A 36 9.50 -10.85 11.24
CA THR A 36 9.31 -10.62 12.68
C THR A 36 7.98 -11.17 13.22
N GLY A 37 7.21 -11.92 12.39
CA GLY A 37 5.96 -12.56 12.80
C GLY A 37 4.83 -11.56 13.12
N ARG A 38 4.85 -10.39 12.49
CA ARG A 38 3.84 -9.33 12.70
C ARG A 38 2.64 -9.47 11.75
N LEU A 39 2.70 -10.39 10.80
CA LEU A 39 1.63 -10.68 9.84
C LEU A 39 0.96 -12.01 10.17
N GLY A 40 -0.36 -12.13 9.93
CA GLY A 40 -1.06 -13.38 10.18
C GLY A 40 -2.56 -13.32 9.94
N GLY A 41 -3.19 -14.49 10.04
CA GLY A 41 -4.62 -14.65 9.82
C GLY A 41 -5.02 -14.46 8.35
N LYS A 42 -6.26 -14.04 8.12
CA LYS A 42 -6.75 -13.66 6.79
C LYS A 42 -6.30 -12.25 6.44
N MET A 43 -5.63 -12.10 5.30
CA MET A 43 -4.95 -10.86 4.97
C MET A 43 -5.54 -10.15 3.74
N LEU A 44 -5.46 -8.82 3.75
CA LEU A 44 -5.74 -7.96 2.60
C LEU A 44 -4.49 -7.14 2.29
N ASP A 45 -4.04 -7.17 1.04
CA ASP A 45 -3.05 -6.26 0.46
C ASP A 45 -3.80 -5.20 -0.34
N VAL A 46 -3.99 -4.01 0.25
CA VAL A 46 -4.82 -2.95 -0.32
C VAL A 46 -3.98 -1.98 -1.13
N GLY A 47 -4.37 -1.76 -2.41
CA GLY A 47 -3.53 -1.08 -3.39
C GLY A 47 -2.35 -1.97 -3.79
N CYS A 48 -2.63 -3.24 -4.13
CA CYS A 48 -1.60 -4.26 -4.34
C CYS A 48 -0.71 -4.02 -5.56
N GLY A 49 -1.10 -3.11 -6.45
CA GLY A 49 -0.34 -2.80 -7.66
C GLY A 49 -0.03 -4.03 -8.49
N ALA A 50 1.23 -4.20 -8.85
CA ALA A 50 1.73 -5.34 -9.63
C ALA A 50 1.87 -6.65 -8.82
N GLY A 51 1.45 -6.66 -7.54
CA GLY A 51 1.19 -7.85 -6.74
C GLY A 51 2.37 -8.42 -5.97
N GLU A 52 3.48 -7.70 -5.81
CA GLU A 52 4.70 -8.22 -5.20
C GLU A 52 4.50 -8.71 -3.76
N HIS A 53 3.79 -7.95 -2.92
CA HIS A 53 3.50 -8.36 -1.52
C HIS A 53 2.54 -9.54 -1.48
N THR A 54 1.42 -9.46 -2.23
CA THR A 54 0.45 -10.55 -2.33
C THR A 54 1.12 -11.85 -2.76
N MET A 55 2.00 -11.83 -3.79
CA MET A 55 2.73 -13.01 -4.25
C MET A 55 3.69 -13.55 -3.19
N LEU A 56 4.45 -12.68 -2.50
CA LEU A 56 5.33 -13.08 -1.40
C LEU A 56 4.53 -13.82 -0.33
N LEU A 57 3.47 -13.20 0.16
CA LEU A 57 2.66 -13.72 1.26
C LEU A 57 1.94 -15.03 0.87
N THR A 58 1.43 -15.12 -0.38
CA THR A 58 0.85 -16.38 -0.90
C THR A 58 1.88 -17.50 -0.91
N ARG A 59 3.11 -17.24 -1.36
CA ARG A 59 4.19 -18.24 -1.41
C ARG A 59 4.59 -18.71 -0.01
N LEU A 60 4.46 -17.87 1.00
CA LEU A 60 4.72 -18.20 2.40
C LEU A 60 3.53 -18.90 3.08
N GLY A 61 2.43 -19.14 2.35
CA GLY A 61 1.27 -19.89 2.83
C GLY A 61 0.20 -19.08 3.54
N TYR A 62 0.24 -17.74 3.46
CA TYR A 62 -0.81 -16.89 4.01
C TYR A 62 -2.08 -16.87 3.15
N ASP A 63 -3.25 -16.79 3.79
CA ASP A 63 -4.54 -16.53 3.12
C ASP A 63 -4.66 -15.04 2.82
N VAL A 64 -4.17 -14.60 1.66
CA VAL A 64 -4.13 -13.19 1.24
C VAL A 64 -4.92 -12.93 -0.04
N LEU A 65 -5.58 -11.77 -0.10
CA LEU A 65 -6.19 -11.19 -1.28
C LEU A 65 -5.53 -9.84 -1.58
N GLY A 66 -4.99 -9.67 -2.78
CA GLY A 66 -4.56 -8.37 -3.29
C GLY A 66 -5.71 -7.66 -3.99
N ILE A 67 -5.90 -6.38 -3.70
CA ILE A 67 -6.88 -5.56 -4.41
C ILE A 67 -6.23 -4.26 -4.91
N ASP A 68 -6.66 -3.84 -6.08
CA ASP A 68 -6.34 -2.53 -6.65
C ASP A 68 -7.56 -2.01 -7.42
N PHE A 69 -7.70 -0.69 -7.56
CA PHE A 69 -8.78 -0.15 -8.39
C PHE A 69 -8.44 -0.22 -9.88
N SER A 70 -7.15 -0.23 -10.23
CA SER A 70 -6.66 -0.32 -11.62
C SER A 70 -6.81 -1.73 -12.17
N GLU A 71 -7.58 -1.86 -13.25
CA GLU A 71 -7.67 -3.13 -13.98
C GLU A 71 -6.31 -3.52 -14.59
N HIS A 72 -5.50 -2.55 -15.04
CA HIS A 72 -4.17 -2.78 -15.57
C HIS A 72 -3.22 -3.31 -14.49
N ALA A 73 -3.23 -2.73 -13.29
CA ALA A 73 -2.46 -3.23 -12.16
C ALA A 73 -2.81 -4.68 -11.82
N VAL A 74 -4.11 -4.98 -11.70
CA VAL A 74 -4.59 -6.34 -11.39
C VAL A 74 -4.26 -7.33 -12.51
N ALA A 75 -4.36 -6.93 -13.78
CA ALA A 75 -3.96 -7.76 -14.91
C ALA A 75 -2.46 -8.07 -14.84
N GLN A 76 -1.62 -7.06 -14.61
CA GLN A 76 -0.17 -7.21 -14.45
C GLN A 76 0.18 -8.10 -13.25
N ALA A 77 -0.52 -7.94 -12.11
CA ALA A 77 -0.33 -8.79 -10.93
C ALA A 77 -0.62 -10.28 -11.23
N ARG A 78 -1.71 -10.56 -11.95
CA ARG A 78 -2.06 -11.91 -12.37
C ARG A 78 -1.02 -12.52 -13.33
N GLU A 79 -0.54 -11.74 -14.29
CA GLU A 79 0.53 -12.17 -15.20
C GLU A 79 1.84 -12.43 -14.46
N ASN A 80 2.20 -11.56 -13.52
CA ASN A 80 3.39 -11.73 -12.69
C ASN A 80 3.30 -13.01 -11.85
N ALA A 81 2.16 -13.30 -11.25
CA ALA A 81 1.91 -14.51 -10.49
C ALA A 81 2.00 -15.76 -11.37
N ALA A 82 1.34 -15.74 -12.53
CA ALA A 82 1.39 -16.85 -13.50
C ALA A 82 2.81 -17.15 -13.97
N ARG A 83 3.59 -16.13 -14.33
CA ARG A 83 5.00 -16.30 -14.74
C ARG A 83 5.89 -16.89 -13.64
N ARG A 84 5.54 -16.66 -12.37
CA ARG A 84 6.28 -17.16 -11.19
C ARG A 84 5.71 -18.48 -10.65
N GLY A 85 4.62 -19.01 -11.25
CA GLY A 85 3.94 -20.23 -10.80
C GLY A 85 3.31 -20.08 -9.41
N ILE A 86 2.82 -18.88 -9.05
CA ILE A 86 2.22 -18.57 -7.76
C ILE A 86 0.70 -18.44 -7.95
N ASP A 87 -0.08 -19.23 -7.19
CA ASP A 87 -1.55 -19.18 -7.20
C ASP A 87 -2.06 -18.06 -6.27
N ALA A 88 -1.72 -16.81 -6.59
CA ALA A 88 -2.12 -15.62 -5.85
C ALA A 88 -3.48 -15.09 -6.32
N ARG A 89 -4.26 -14.55 -5.37
CA ARG A 89 -5.60 -14.04 -5.64
C ARG A 89 -5.59 -12.52 -5.72
N PHE A 90 -6.21 -12.00 -6.79
CA PHE A 90 -6.31 -10.57 -7.05
C PHE A 90 -7.72 -10.20 -7.50
N ALA A 91 -8.21 -9.02 -7.06
CA ALA A 91 -9.49 -8.48 -7.47
C ALA A 91 -9.41 -6.97 -7.74
N VAL A 92 -10.19 -6.50 -8.71
CA VAL A 92 -10.40 -5.06 -8.90
C VAL A 92 -11.41 -4.59 -7.86
N ALA A 93 -11.02 -3.61 -7.04
CA ALA A 93 -11.88 -3.07 -6.00
C ALA A 93 -11.47 -1.64 -5.60
N ASP A 94 -12.46 -0.82 -5.25
CA ASP A 94 -12.25 0.51 -4.70
C ASP A 94 -11.95 0.43 -3.19
N ALA A 95 -10.74 0.79 -2.80
CA ALA A 95 -10.29 0.78 -1.42
C ALA A 95 -11.10 1.70 -0.48
N THR A 96 -11.77 2.72 -1.01
CA THR A 96 -12.63 3.63 -0.21
C THR A 96 -14.01 3.05 0.12
N ARG A 97 -14.35 1.90 -0.48
CA ARG A 97 -15.67 1.25 -0.38
C ARG A 97 -15.65 -0.14 0.24
N LEU A 98 -14.55 -0.53 0.87
CA LEU A 98 -14.43 -1.83 1.52
C LEU A 98 -15.49 -2.00 2.62
N GLY A 99 -16.09 -3.20 2.67
CA GLY A 99 -17.09 -3.54 3.69
C GLY A 99 -18.46 -2.85 3.54
N GLU A 100 -18.75 -2.16 2.43
CA GLU A 100 -20.10 -1.66 2.11
C GLU A 100 -21.06 -2.81 1.79
N ALA A 101 -20.58 -3.86 1.15
CA ALA A 101 -21.33 -5.09 0.91
C ALA A 101 -20.89 -6.20 1.89
N PRO A 102 -21.76 -7.19 2.17
CA PRO A 102 -21.36 -8.38 2.91
C PRO A 102 -20.15 -9.06 2.25
N GLY A 103 -19.13 -9.33 3.04
CA GLY A 103 -17.88 -9.90 2.53
C GLY A 103 -16.94 -10.37 3.64
N PRO A 104 -15.76 -10.87 3.26
CA PRO A 104 -14.78 -11.29 4.23
C PRO A 104 -14.27 -10.11 5.05
N ARG A 105 -13.97 -10.37 6.32
CA ARG A 105 -13.22 -9.45 7.18
C ARG A 105 -11.83 -10.01 7.41
N TYR A 106 -10.88 -9.12 7.58
CA TYR A 106 -9.46 -9.44 7.61
C TYR A 106 -8.89 -9.29 9.01
N ASP A 107 -7.92 -10.14 9.33
CA ASP A 107 -7.16 -10.12 10.58
C ASP A 107 -5.93 -9.20 10.45
N THR A 108 -5.40 -9.09 9.23
CA THR A 108 -4.30 -8.18 8.89
C THR A 108 -4.59 -7.47 7.57
N ILE A 109 -4.36 -6.16 7.54
CA ILE A 109 -4.39 -5.36 6.31
C ILE A 109 -3.02 -4.73 6.12
N VAL A 110 -2.45 -4.87 4.93
CA VAL A 110 -1.21 -4.23 4.51
C VAL A 110 -1.55 -3.13 3.52
N ASP A 111 -1.14 -1.91 3.83
CA ASP A 111 -1.17 -0.74 2.96
C ASP A 111 0.28 -0.33 2.69
N SER A 112 0.72 -0.49 1.46
CA SER A 112 2.04 -0.07 1.03
C SER A 112 1.92 0.98 -0.06
N ALA A 113 2.05 2.25 0.32
CA ALA A 113 2.00 3.41 -0.57
C ALA A 113 0.61 3.79 -1.10
N LEU A 114 -0.47 3.40 -0.42
CA LEU A 114 -1.82 3.84 -0.78
C LEU A 114 -2.34 4.98 0.12
N PHE A 115 -2.14 4.90 1.44
CA PHE A 115 -2.65 5.89 2.40
C PHE A 115 -2.25 7.33 2.07
N HIS A 116 -0.99 7.54 1.65
CA HIS A 116 -0.46 8.88 1.38
C HIS A 116 -1.00 9.50 0.08
N VAL A 117 -1.67 8.71 -0.76
CA VAL A 117 -2.28 9.16 -2.01
C VAL A 117 -3.56 9.98 -1.73
N PHE A 118 -4.29 9.64 -0.66
CA PHE A 118 -5.54 10.31 -0.32
C PHE A 118 -5.30 11.68 0.32
N ASP A 119 -6.03 12.67 -0.15
CA ASP A 119 -6.08 13.99 0.46
C ASP A 119 -6.93 14.03 1.74
N ASP A 120 -7.08 15.21 2.34
CA ASP A 120 -7.84 15.38 3.58
C ASP A 120 -9.35 15.15 3.42
N ALA A 121 -9.88 15.20 2.19
CA ALA A 121 -11.30 14.93 1.89
C ALA A 121 -11.57 13.42 1.75
N ASP A 122 -10.68 12.69 1.09
CA ASP A 122 -10.88 11.26 0.78
C ASP A 122 -10.31 10.31 1.85
N ARG A 123 -9.26 10.73 2.56
CA ARG A 123 -8.61 9.92 3.61
C ARG A 123 -9.56 9.42 4.70
N PRO A 124 -10.53 10.22 5.20
CA PRO A 124 -11.49 9.71 6.19
C PRO A 124 -12.38 8.58 5.65
N ARG A 125 -12.78 8.66 4.37
CA ARG A 125 -13.56 7.59 3.71
C ARG A 125 -12.74 6.31 3.61
N TYR A 126 -11.47 6.43 3.22
CA TYR A 126 -10.55 5.31 3.15
C TYR A 126 -10.36 4.65 4.52
N VAL A 127 -10.03 5.41 5.56
CA VAL A 127 -9.83 4.87 6.93
C VAL A 127 -11.11 4.22 7.47
N ALA A 128 -12.29 4.82 7.20
CA ALA A 128 -13.57 4.21 7.56
C ALA A 128 -13.82 2.89 6.81
N SER A 129 -13.37 2.77 5.55
CA SER A 129 -13.47 1.54 4.78
C SER A 129 -12.57 0.44 5.34
N LEU A 130 -11.33 0.77 5.72
CA LEU A 130 -10.43 -0.16 6.41
C LEU A 130 -11.06 -0.68 7.71
N HIS A 131 -11.70 0.23 8.48
CA HIS A 131 -12.40 -0.14 9.71
C HIS A 131 -13.53 -1.15 9.46
N ARG A 132 -14.31 -0.97 8.41
CA ARG A 132 -15.37 -1.92 8.04
C ARG A 132 -14.81 -3.28 7.58
N ALA A 133 -13.68 -3.28 6.85
CA ALA A 133 -13.05 -4.49 6.32
C ALA A 133 -12.27 -5.29 7.37
N ALA A 134 -11.72 -4.62 8.37
CA ALA A 134 -10.97 -5.26 9.45
C ALA A 134 -11.91 -5.96 10.45
N ARG A 135 -11.45 -7.00 11.15
CA ARG A 135 -12.09 -7.55 12.35
C ARG A 135 -11.74 -6.71 13.57
N THR A 136 -12.56 -6.75 14.62
CA THR A 136 -12.13 -6.23 15.94
C THR A 136 -10.86 -6.94 16.38
N GLY A 137 -9.86 -6.17 16.80
CA GLY A 137 -8.53 -6.68 17.14
C GLY A 137 -7.59 -6.87 15.94
N ALA A 138 -8.07 -6.67 14.72
CA ALA A 138 -7.24 -6.75 13.51
C ALA A 138 -6.16 -5.66 13.48
N THR A 139 -5.05 -5.97 12.84
CA THR A 139 -3.94 -5.02 12.64
C THR A 139 -3.92 -4.49 11.21
N VAL A 140 -3.74 -3.17 11.08
CA VAL A 140 -3.44 -2.50 9.81
C VAL A 140 -1.99 -2.02 9.88
N HIS A 141 -1.18 -2.39 8.89
CA HIS A 141 0.16 -1.86 8.68
C HIS A 141 0.13 -0.86 7.53
N VAL A 142 0.56 0.37 7.78
CA VAL A 142 0.64 1.44 6.77
C VAL A 142 2.09 1.83 6.56
N LEU A 143 2.59 1.61 5.34
CA LEU A 143 3.87 2.12 4.86
C LEU A 143 3.59 3.31 3.95
N ALA A 144 3.90 4.53 4.40
CA ALA A 144 3.58 5.76 3.70
C ALA A 144 4.81 6.67 3.56
N LEU A 145 4.96 7.35 2.41
CA LEU A 145 6.02 8.35 2.21
C LEU A 145 5.91 9.46 3.24
N SER A 146 7.05 9.77 3.88
CA SER A 146 7.17 10.82 4.88
C SER A 146 7.37 12.19 4.21
N ASP A 147 6.87 13.23 4.88
CA ASP A 147 7.11 14.64 4.52
C ASP A 147 8.58 15.09 4.69
N ALA A 148 9.44 14.24 5.23
CA ALA A 148 10.90 14.40 5.19
C ALA A 148 11.55 13.94 3.88
N GLY A 149 10.77 13.39 2.92
CA GLY A 149 11.28 12.89 1.65
C GLY A 149 11.54 13.97 0.62
N ARG A 150 12.16 13.57 -0.51
CA ARG A 150 12.60 14.46 -1.59
C ARG A 150 11.53 14.72 -2.66
N GLY A 151 10.26 14.37 -2.40
CA GLY A 151 9.17 14.61 -3.37
C GLY A 151 8.99 13.48 -4.39
N PHE A 152 9.25 12.24 -4.01
CA PHE A 152 9.03 11.06 -4.84
C PHE A 152 7.55 10.80 -5.18
N GLY A 153 6.63 11.36 -4.40
CA GLY A 153 5.19 11.25 -4.56
C GLY A 153 4.47 12.05 -3.47
N PRO A 154 3.15 11.88 -3.31
CA PRO A 154 2.43 12.45 -2.18
C PRO A 154 3.05 12.02 -0.86
N GLN A 155 3.12 12.92 0.09
CA GLN A 155 3.79 12.73 1.39
C GLN A 155 2.85 13.08 2.53
N VAL A 156 3.04 12.42 3.67
CA VAL A 156 2.26 12.68 4.88
C VAL A 156 3.16 12.87 6.09
N SER A 157 2.75 13.75 7.00
CA SER A 157 3.41 13.91 8.27
C SER A 157 2.94 12.85 9.28
N GLU A 158 3.72 12.66 10.34
CA GLU A 158 3.34 11.85 11.49
C GLU A 158 1.97 12.25 12.05
N GLU A 159 1.70 13.57 12.16
CA GLU A 159 0.44 14.10 12.67
C GLU A 159 -0.78 13.69 11.83
N VAL A 160 -0.62 13.63 10.50
CA VAL A 160 -1.67 13.18 9.57
C VAL A 160 -2.05 11.74 9.86
N ILE A 161 -1.07 10.85 10.08
CA ILE A 161 -1.33 9.45 10.42
C ILE A 161 -2.02 9.34 11.78
N ARG A 162 -1.50 10.02 12.81
CA ARG A 162 -2.08 10.01 14.16
C ARG A 162 -3.53 10.49 14.18
N ARG A 163 -3.83 11.55 13.46
CA ARG A 163 -5.19 12.09 13.34
C ARG A 163 -6.12 11.16 12.59
N ALA A 164 -5.65 10.54 11.50
CA ALA A 164 -6.46 9.66 10.67
C ALA A 164 -6.90 8.37 11.40
N PHE A 165 -6.05 7.84 12.27
CA PHE A 165 -6.30 6.63 13.05
C PHE A 165 -6.53 6.92 14.54
N SER A 166 -7.41 7.88 14.84
CA SER A 166 -7.73 8.30 16.23
C SER A 166 -8.98 7.62 16.78
N GLU A 167 -10.09 7.61 16.03
CA GLU A 167 -11.38 7.09 16.48
C GLU A 167 -11.62 5.65 16.01
N GLY A 168 -11.85 4.73 16.95
CA GLY A 168 -12.03 3.31 16.70
C GLY A 168 -10.73 2.55 16.40
N TRP A 169 -9.57 3.20 16.60
CA TRP A 169 -8.25 2.65 16.35
C TRP A 169 -7.31 2.90 17.54
N ASP A 170 -6.33 2.04 17.66
CA ASP A 170 -5.20 2.17 18.58
C ASP A 170 -3.90 2.17 17.77
N LEU A 171 -3.22 3.31 17.68
CA LEU A 171 -1.94 3.43 17.02
C LEU A 171 -0.83 2.87 17.93
N GLU A 172 -0.52 1.59 17.77
CA GLU A 172 0.43 0.87 18.64
C GLU A 172 1.89 1.28 18.40
N SER A 173 2.28 1.55 17.16
CA SER A 173 3.60 2.12 16.83
C SER A 173 3.55 2.96 15.55
N LEU A 174 4.46 3.93 15.48
CA LEU A 174 4.75 4.74 14.30
C LEU A 174 6.25 4.97 14.26
N GLU A 175 6.90 4.35 13.28
CA GLU A 175 8.35 4.29 13.19
C GLU A 175 8.81 4.89 11.86
N THR A 176 9.99 5.50 11.86
CA THR A 176 10.65 5.91 10.62
C THR A 176 11.24 4.68 9.91
N THR A 177 11.09 4.65 8.61
CA THR A 177 11.63 3.60 7.73
C THR A 177 11.94 4.18 6.36
N THR A 178 12.14 3.32 5.37
CA THR A 178 12.29 3.71 3.97
C THR A 178 11.27 3.04 3.07
N TYR A 179 10.91 3.72 2.00
CA TYR A 179 10.14 3.20 0.88
C TYR A 179 11.03 3.17 -0.36
N ARG A 180 11.17 2.00 -0.97
CA ARG A 180 11.97 1.82 -2.19
C ARG A 180 11.18 2.13 -3.43
N GLY A 181 11.77 2.94 -4.32
CA GLY A 181 11.20 3.25 -5.61
C GLY A 181 12.24 3.25 -6.73
N VAL A 182 11.76 3.44 -7.95
CA VAL A 182 12.58 3.62 -9.14
C VAL A 182 12.40 5.04 -9.64
N VAL A 183 13.49 5.77 -9.85
CA VAL A 183 13.44 7.15 -10.33
C VAL A 183 12.89 7.19 -11.75
N GLY A 184 11.71 7.80 -11.89
CA GLY A 184 11.11 8.11 -13.19
C GLY A 184 11.58 9.45 -13.75
N PRO A 185 11.30 9.74 -15.04
CA PRO A 185 11.70 11.02 -15.65
C PRO A 185 11.22 12.28 -14.90
N ALA A 186 10.01 12.22 -14.32
CA ALA A 186 9.44 13.34 -13.57
C ALA A 186 10.09 13.57 -12.20
N HIS A 187 10.86 12.61 -11.69
CA HIS A 187 11.45 12.65 -10.36
C HIS A 187 12.97 12.87 -10.35
N ALA A 188 13.63 12.67 -11.52
CA ALA A 188 15.10 12.66 -11.60
C ALA A 188 15.74 13.95 -11.10
N GLU A 189 15.18 15.11 -11.44
CA GLU A 189 15.70 16.42 -11.01
C GLU A 189 15.52 16.63 -9.49
N ALA A 190 14.33 16.35 -8.96
CA ALA A 190 14.01 16.55 -7.53
C ALA A 190 14.79 15.58 -6.63
N ILE A 191 14.97 14.34 -7.08
CA ILE A 191 15.68 13.29 -6.34
C ILE A 191 17.20 13.45 -6.48
N GLY A 192 17.69 14.03 -7.59
CA GLY A 192 19.12 14.15 -7.89
C GLY A 192 19.78 12.85 -8.34
N GLU A 193 18.99 11.89 -8.83
CA GLU A 193 19.44 10.57 -9.27
C GLU A 193 19.00 10.28 -10.72
N PRO A 194 19.74 9.49 -11.49
CA PRO A 194 19.39 9.19 -12.87
C PRO A 194 18.10 8.36 -12.96
N VAL A 195 17.38 8.52 -14.07
CA VAL A 195 16.20 7.72 -14.41
C VAL A 195 16.57 6.22 -14.38
N GLY A 196 15.76 5.42 -13.72
CA GLY A 196 15.97 3.99 -13.52
C GLY A 196 16.78 3.63 -12.26
N ALA A 197 17.36 4.62 -11.56
CA ALA A 197 18.03 4.35 -10.28
C ALA A 197 17.01 3.91 -9.23
N ARG A 198 17.41 2.95 -8.38
CA ARG A 198 16.66 2.60 -7.17
C ARG A 198 17.03 3.56 -6.06
N VAL A 199 16.02 4.06 -5.37
CA VAL A 199 16.18 4.98 -4.24
C VAL A 199 15.34 4.52 -3.07
N ASP A 200 15.86 4.77 -1.88
CA ASP A 200 15.13 4.58 -0.62
C ASP A 200 14.72 5.96 -0.09
N GLU A 201 13.42 6.24 -0.11
CA GLU A 201 12.84 7.49 0.36
C GLU A 201 12.39 7.37 1.83
N PRO A 202 12.51 8.44 2.63
CA PRO A 202 11.97 8.47 3.98
C PRO A 202 10.49 8.10 4.00
N ALA A 203 10.12 7.21 4.91
CA ALA A 203 8.77 6.71 5.05
C ALA A 203 8.40 6.48 6.52
N TRP A 204 7.11 6.42 6.79
CA TRP A 204 6.51 6.00 8.04
C TRP A 204 6.05 4.56 7.92
N LEU A 205 6.30 3.76 8.96
CA LEU A 205 5.67 2.46 9.17
C LEU A 205 4.80 2.52 10.42
N ALA A 206 3.49 2.52 10.21
CA ALA A 206 2.52 2.52 11.29
C ALA A 206 1.97 1.12 11.53
N ARG A 207 1.80 0.75 12.80
CA ARG A 207 1.03 -0.41 13.24
C ARG A 207 -0.19 0.06 14.02
N ILE A 208 -1.35 -0.30 13.53
CA ILE A 208 -2.63 0.23 13.99
C ILE A 208 -3.57 -0.95 14.27
N ARG A 209 -4.12 -1.00 15.48
CA ARG A 209 -5.07 -2.04 15.87
C ARG A 209 -6.51 -1.51 15.87
N ARG A 210 -7.43 -2.27 15.27
CA ARG A 210 -8.86 -1.96 15.34
C ARG A 210 -9.41 -2.28 16.73
N LEU A 211 -10.08 -1.31 17.35
CA LEU A 211 -10.77 -1.45 18.63
C LEU A 211 -12.14 -2.13 18.52
#